data_b02b37aea0417487699e2bd9d58b5274
#
_entry.id   b02b37aea0417487699e2bd9d58b5274
#
_cell.length_a   1.000
_cell.length_b   1.000
_cell.length_c   1.000
_cell.angle_alpha   90.00
_cell.angle_beta   90.00
_cell.angle_gamma   90.00
#
_symmetry.space_group_name_H-M   'P 1'
#
loop_
_entity.id
_entity.type
_entity.pdbx_description
1 polymer ?
#
loop_
_entity_poly.entity_id
_entity_poly.type
_entity_poly.pdbx_seq_one_letter_code
_entity_poly.pdbx_strand_id
1 'polypeptide(L)'
;MGADAARAYAAYGADVALVARRKERLESLAEELRGEGVKALPVACDVSREDDVRAAVERIMDYFGRVDILLNDAGVAVPGGVETLTAEEWDRSMDINVRGMFLMCKYVVPHMRERRYGKIVNISSVNATLADKVPELWRHAYNASKAAVKGLTVGMAASYAADNITVNSIGPGLFESEMTENTLFRHEAFMQMYDTLTPASRPGAKGELNGTILYFSSQASSYVTGQHIIVDGGFSIV
;
A
#
# COMPACT_ATOMS: atom_id res chain seq x y z
N MET A 1 -2.28 -0.83 -8.31
CA MET A 1 -2.65 -1.67 -7.15
C MET A 1 -3.81 -1.04 -6.36
N GLY A 2 -3.75 0.19 -5.87
CA GLY A 2 -4.84 0.79 -5.09
C GLY A 2 -6.19 0.85 -5.80
N ALA A 3 -6.23 1.20 -7.08
CA ALA A 3 -7.48 1.18 -7.86
C ALA A 3 -8.05 -0.24 -8.01
N ASP A 4 -7.20 -1.25 -8.21
CA ASP A 4 -7.65 -2.65 -8.32
C ASP A 4 -8.18 -3.16 -6.98
N ALA A 5 -7.53 -2.78 -5.87
CA ALA A 5 -8.03 -3.07 -4.53
C ALA A 5 -9.38 -2.39 -4.26
N ALA A 6 -9.55 -1.12 -4.67
CA ALA A 6 -10.82 -0.40 -4.52
C ALA A 6 -11.97 -1.10 -5.27
N ARG A 7 -11.74 -1.56 -6.50
CA ARG A 7 -12.69 -2.38 -7.26
C ARG A 7 -13.01 -3.69 -6.54
N ALA A 8 -11.98 -4.36 -6.02
CA ALA A 8 -12.18 -5.59 -5.27
C ALA A 8 -13.03 -5.37 -4.00
N TYR A 9 -12.77 -4.30 -3.24
CA TYR A 9 -13.60 -3.96 -2.09
C TYR A 9 -15.06 -3.68 -2.48
N ALA A 10 -15.28 -2.90 -3.54
CA ALA A 10 -16.62 -2.59 -4.05
C ALA A 10 -17.37 -3.86 -4.48
N ALA A 11 -16.70 -4.77 -5.20
CA ALA A 11 -17.29 -6.05 -5.63
C ALA A 11 -17.73 -6.94 -4.44
N TYR A 12 -17.15 -6.74 -3.26
CA TYR A 12 -17.56 -7.38 -2.00
C TYR A 12 -18.53 -6.50 -1.18
N GLY A 13 -19.05 -5.43 -1.76
CA GLY A 13 -20.10 -4.58 -1.15
C GLY A 13 -19.57 -3.57 -0.13
N ALA A 14 -18.26 -3.30 -0.10
CA ALA A 14 -17.72 -2.28 0.79
C ALA A 14 -17.89 -0.88 0.18
N ASP A 15 -18.31 0.08 1.00
CA ASP A 15 -18.21 1.51 0.68
C ASP A 15 -16.74 1.95 0.70
N VAL A 16 -16.31 2.82 -0.23
CA VAL A 16 -14.87 3.11 -0.45
C VAL A 16 -14.58 4.61 -0.40
N ALA A 17 -13.62 5.02 0.44
CA ALA A 17 -12.95 6.32 0.32
C ALA A 17 -11.69 6.18 -0.54
N LEU A 18 -11.60 6.94 -1.62
CA LEU A 18 -10.48 6.96 -2.55
C LEU A 18 -9.59 8.16 -2.25
N VAL A 19 -8.39 7.92 -1.72
CA VAL A 19 -7.48 8.99 -1.28
C VAL A 19 -6.23 9.01 -2.15
N ALA A 20 -6.02 10.07 -2.92
CA ALA A 20 -4.82 10.31 -3.72
C ALA A 20 -4.73 11.77 -4.16
N ARG A 21 -3.64 12.16 -4.84
CA ARG A 21 -3.43 13.54 -5.28
C ARG A 21 -4.22 13.95 -6.53
N ARG A 22 -4.50 13.01 -7.45
CA ARG A 22 -5.08 13.30 -8.78
C ARG A 22 -6.61 13.22 -8.73
N LYS A 23 -7.24 14.38 -8.54
CA LYS A 23 -8.68 14.50 -8.32
C LYS A 23 -9.51 13.88 -9.44
N GLU A 24 -9.16 14.14 -10.71
CA GLU A 24 -9.91 13.65 -11.87
C GLU A 24 -9.96 12.13 -11.94
N ARG A 25 -8.84 11.47 -11.59
CA ARG A 25 -8.78 10.00 -11.54
C ARG A 25 -9.60 9.41 -10.40
N LEU A 26 -9.62 10.11 -9.26
CA LEU A 26 -10.44 9.70 -8.11
C LEU A 26 -11.92 9.82 -8.43
N GLU A 27 -12.34 10.91 -9.08
CA GLU A 27 -13.73 11.14 -9.49
C GLU A 27 -14.19 10.09 -10.49
N SER A 28 -13.39 9.81 -11.53
CA SER A 28 -13.69 8.76 -12.51
C SER A 28 -13.84 7.38 -11.87
N LEU A 29 -12.92 6.99 -10.99
CA LEU A 29 -13.01 5.70 -10.28
C LEU A 29 -14.20 5.67 -9.31
N ALA A 30 -14.47 6.78 -8.61
CA ALA A 30 -15.62 6.85 -7.71
C ALA A 30 -16.95 6.70 -8.46
N GLU A 31 -17.07 7.28 -9.65
CA GLU A 31 -18.26 7.12 -10.51
C GLU A 31 -18.42 5.67 -10.97
N GLU A 32 -17.34 5.02 -11.41
CA GLU A 32 -17.31 3.58 -11.74
C GLU A 32 -17.83 2.74 -10.57
N LEU A 33 -17.28 2.93 -9.36
CA LEU A 33 -17.67 2.14 -8.18
C LEU A 33 -19.11 2.40 -7.73
N ARG A 34 -19.60 3.63 -7.84
CA ARG A 34 -21.02 3.94 -7.57
C ARG A 34 -21.96 3.21 -8.52
N GLY A 35 -21.52 2.99 -9.77
CA GLY A 35 -22.26 2.17 -10.74
C GLY A 35 -22.41 0.71 -10.31
N GLU A 36 -21.55 0.21 -9.43
CA GLU A 36 -21.64 -1.13 -8.83
C GLU A 36 -22.52 -1.17 -7.57
N GLY A 37 -23.12 -0.05 -7.16
CA GLY A 37 -24.10 0.03 -6.07
C GLY A 37 -23.50 0.34 -4.69
N VAL A 38 -22.21 0.67 -4.58
CA VAL A 38 -21.57 1.07 -3.32
C VAL A 38 -21.43 2.59 -3.23
N LYS A 39 -21.23 3.13 -2.02
CA LYS A 39 -20.83 4.52 -1.86
C LYS A 39 -19.33 4.65 -2.14
N ALA A 40 -18.94 5.63 -2.95
CA ALA A 40 -17.56 5.94 -3.22
C ALA A 40 -17.30 7.44 -3.06
N LEU A 41 -16.36 7.80 -2.18
CA LEU A 41 -15.98 9.17 -1.88
C LEU A 41 -14.58 9.47 -2.42
N PRO A 42 -14.43 10.34 -3.44
CA PRO A 42 -13.12 10.81 -3.88
C PRO A 42 -12.61 11.93 -2.96
N VAL A 43 -11.38 11.79 -2.44
CA VAL A 43 -10.73 12.76 -1.56
C VAL A 43 -9.33 13.06 -2.09
N ALA A 44 -9.14 14.26 -2.64
CA ALA A 44 -7.80 14.72 -3.04
C ALA A 44 -6.95 15.01 -1.79
N CYS A 45 -5.78 14.36 -1.69
CA CYS A 45 -4.90 14.47 -0.53
C CYS A 45 -3.45 14.15 -0.94
N ASP A 46 -2.51 14.93 -0.49
CA ASP A 46 -1.10 14.56 -0.44
C ASP A 46 -0.79 13.96 0.93
N VAL A 47 -0.56 12.65 0.97
CA VAL A 47 -0.31 11.91 2.23
C VAL A 47 0.96 12.36 2.96
N SER A 48 1.88 13.05 2.29
CA SER A 48 3.08 13.61 2.92
C SER A 48 2.79 14.88 3.74
N ARG A 49 1.61 15.48 3.58
CA ARG A 49 1.19 16.72 4.25
C ARG A 49 0.18 16.43 5.34
N GLU A 50 0.55 16.74 6.58
CA GLU A 50 -0.28 16.40 7.75
C GLU A 50 -1.66 17.07 7.71
N ASP A 51 -1.74 18.35 7.32
CA ASP A 51 -3.01 19.08 7.24
C ASP A 51 -3.94 18.49 6.17
N ASP A 52 -3.39 18.05 5.02
CA ASP A 52 -4.18 17.39 3.97
C ASP A 52 -4.75 16.06 4.48
N VAL A 53 -3.93 15.27 5.21
CA VAL A 53 -4.37 13.98 5.76
C VAL A 53 -5.44 14.18 6.83
N ARG A 54 -5.26 15.13 7.74
CA ARG A 54 -6.27 15.46 8.76
C ARG A 54 -7.60 15.82 8.12
N ALA A 55 -7.60 16.77 7.19
CA ALA A 55 -8.81 17.20 6.47
C ALA A 55 -9.46 16.06 5.67
N ALA A 56 -8.64 15.18 5.07
CA ALA A 56 -9.13 14.01 4.36
C ALA A 56 -9.85 13.03 5.29
N VAL A 57 -9.27 12.71 6.46
CA VAL A 57 -9.89 11.80 7.42
C VAL A 57 -11.15 12.41 8.03
N GLU A 58 -11.15 13.70 8.40
CA GLU A 58 -12.34 14.41 8.87
C GLU A 58 -13.50 14.30 7.84
N ARG A 59 -13.22 14.58 6.57
CA ARG A 59 -14.21 14.46 5.50
C ARG A 59 -14.72 13.03 5.30
N ILE A 60 -13.86 12.02 5.45
CA ILE A 60 -14.25 10.60 5.37
C ILE A 60 -15.15 10.24 6.55
N MET A 61 -14.81 10.69 7.75
CA MET A 61 -15.62 10.46 8.94
C MET A 61 -16.98 11.14 8.87
N ASP A 62 -17.04 12.38 8.38
CA ASP A 62 -18.30 13.11 8.16
C ASP A 62 -19.22 12.39 7.18
N TYR A 63 -18.65 11.77 6.13
CA TYR A 63 -19.44 11.12 5.07
C TYR A 63 -19.89 9.70 5.43
N PHE A 64 -18.99 8.88 6.00
CA PHE A 64 -19.24 7.47 6.31
C PHE A 64 -19.56 7.21 7.78
N GLY A 65 -19.17 8.10 8.68
CA GLY A 65 -19.27 7.93 10.14
C GLY A 65 -18.28 6.93 10.72
N ARG A 66 -17.54 6.20 9.88
CA ARG A 66 -16.59 5.15 10.30
C ARG A 66 -15.57 4.80 9.23
N VAL A 67 -14.46 4.24 9.69
CA VAL A 67 -13.47 3.53 8.85
C VAL A 67 -13.21 2.16 9.50
N ASP A 68 -13.49 1.08 8.78
CA ASP A 68 -13.29 -0.30 9.23
C ASP A 68 -11.98 -0.88 8.74
N ILE A 69 -11.59 -0.50 7.53
CA ILE A 69 -10.40 -0.99 6.84
C ILE A 69 -9.59 0.21 6.36
N LEU A 70 -8.30 0.23 6.65
CA LEU A 70 -7.34 1.18 6.10
C LEU A 70 -6.31 0.43 5.26
N LEU A 71 -6.33 0.63 3.94
CA LEU A 71 -5.30 0.18 3.04
C LEU A 71 -4.32 1.32 2.73
N ASN A 72 -3.10 1.23 3.20
CA ASN A 72 -2.02 2.17 2.91
C ASN A 72 -1.22 1.67 1.70
N ASP A 73 -1.59 2.13 0.48
CA ASP A 73 -0.96 1.75 -0.80
C ASP A 73 -0.08 2.88 -1.39
N ALA A 74 -0.26 4.12 -0.96
CA ALA A 74 0.51 5.26 -1.47
C ALA A 74 2.02 5.04 -1.34
N GLY A 75 2.76 5.23 -2.44
CA GLY A 75 4.21 5.03 -2.42
C GLY A 75 4.89 5.50 -3.69
N VAL A 76 6.19 5.74 -3.58
CA VAL A 76 7.10 6.08 -4.68
C VAL A 76 8.37 5.26 -4.57
N ALA A 77 8.97 4.94 -5.71
CA ALA A 77 10.30 4.33 -5.80
C ALA A 77 11.25 5.36 -6.44
N VAL A 78 12.13 5.93 -5.63
CA VAL A 78 13.16 6.85 -6.11
C VAL A 78 14.41 6.00 -6.41
N PRO A 79 14.92 6.01 -7.66
CA PRO A 79 16.14 5.30 -8.03
C PRO A 79 17.37 6.00 -7.45
N GLY A 80 18.40 5.25 -7.14
CA GLY A 80 19.71 5.75 -6.73
C GLY A 80 20.31 5.02 -5.53
N GLY A 81 21.65 5.05 -5.46
CA GLY A 81 22.47 4.60 -4.34
C GLY A 81 22.70 5.71 -3.31
N VAL A 82 23.28 5.39 -2.16
CA VAL A 82 23.54 6.38 -1.09
C VAL A 82 24.48 7.50 -1.53
N GLU A 83 25.33 7.25 -2.50
CA GLU A 83 26.29 8.23 -3.05
C GLU A 83 25.70 9.10 -4.14
N THR A 84 24.53 8.77 -4.68
CA THR A 84 23.89 9.48 -5.80
C THR A 84 22.56 10.15 -5.43
N LEU A 85 21.88 9.65 -4.39
CA LEU A 85 20.64 10.27 -3.92
C LEU A 85 20.90 11.63 -3.28
N THR A 86 20.08 12.61 -3.60
CA THR A 86 20.04 13.87 -2.83
C THR A 86 19.26 13.67 -1.54
N ALA A 87 19.44 14.59 -0.58
CA ALA A 87 18.64 14.58 0.66
C ALA A 87 17.15 14.72 0.38
N GLU A 88 16.77 15.54 -0.58
CA GLU A 88 15.37 15.77 -1.00
C GLU A 88 14.75 14.51 -1.62
N GLU A 89 15.50 13.74 -2.37
CA GLU A 89 15.07 12.47 -2.94
C GLU A 89 14.88 11.40 -1.86
N TRP A 90 15.80 11.36 -0.90
CA TRP A 90 15.66 10.54 0.30
C TRP A 90 14.41 10.94 1.10
N ASP A 91 14.27 12.22 1.43
CA ASP A 91 13.15 12.74 2.21
C ASP A 91 11.82 12.47 1.50
N ARG A 92 11.75 12.64 0.18
CA ARG A 92 10.57 12.31 -0.62
C ARG A 92 10.16 10.85 -0.49
N SER A 93 11.13 9.92 -0.49
CA SER A 93 10.86 8.48 -0.27
C SER A 93 10.29 8.23 1.13
N MET A 94 10.90 8.82 2.15
CA MET A 94 10.49 8.65 3.54
C MET A 94 9.15 9.34 3.82
N ASP A 95 8.94 10.55 3.33
CA ASP A 95 7.71 11.32 3.54
C ASP A 95 6.48 10.62 2.94
N ILE A 96 6.60 10.08 1.73
CA ILE A 96 5.46 9.42 1.08
C ILE A 96 5.27 8.00 1.60
N ASN A 97 6.34 7.19 1.65
CA ASN A 97 6.22 5.76 1.93
C ASN A 97 6.06 5.44 3.42
N VAL A 98 6.58 6.29 4.32
CA VAL A 98 6.59 6.04 5.77
C VAL A 98 5.74 7.06 6.50
N ARG A 99 6.09 8.37 6.39
CA ARG A 99 5.37 9.43 7.10
C ARG A 99 3.91 9.50 6.67
N GLY A 100 3.60 9.37 5.38
CA GLY A 100 2.23 9.37 4.88
C GLY A 100 1.39 8.24 5.48
N MET A 101 1.95 7.03 5.55
CA MET A 101 1.31 5.89 6.22
C MET A 101 1.11 6.16 7.72
N PHE A 102 2.13 6.68 8.41
CA PHE A 102 2.03 7.08 9.81
C PHE A 102 0.90 8.09 10.02
N LEU A 103 0.82 9.13 9.18
CA LEU A 103 -0.20 10.18 9.30
C LEU A 103 -1.61 9.64 9.08
N MET A 104 -1.84 8.79 8.07
CA MET A 104 -3.13 8.12 7.88
C MET A 104 -3.51 7.31 9.12
N CYS A 105 -2.60 6.52 9.66
CA CYS A 105 -2.84 5.76 10.87
C CYS A 105 -3.09 6.67 12.09
N LYS A 106 -2.33 7.76 12.24
CA LYS A 106 -2.47 8.73 13.34
C LYS A 106 -3.91 9.25 13.47
N TYR A 107 -4.55 9.55 12.35
CA TYR A 107 -5.91 10.11 12.34
C TYR A 107 -7.02 9.06 12.27
N VAL A 108 -6.76 7.86 11.73
CA VAL A 108 -7.78 6.81 11.63
C VAL A 108 -7.85 5.93 12.89
N VAL A 109 -6.71 5.57 13.48
CA VAL A 109 -6.63 4.64 14.61
C VAL A 109 -7.47 5.07 15.83
N PRO A 110 -7.54 6.35 16.24
CA PRO A 110 -8.39 6.75 17.36
C PRO A 110 -9.86 6.33 17.18
N HIS A 111 -10.42 6.51 15.99
CA HIS A 111 -11.80 6.11 15.66
C HIS A 111 -11.99 4.58 15.64
N MET A 112 -10.98 3.83 15.17
CA MET A 112 -11.00 2.36 15.25
C MET A 112 -10.97 1.87 16.71
N ARG A 113 -10.16 2.50 17.57
CA ARG A 113 -10.06 2.16 18.99
C ARG A 113 -11.34 2.40 19.76
N GLU A 114 -12.02 3.55 19.54
CA GLU A 114 -13.32 3.85 20.15
C GLU A 114 -14.35 2.75 19.86
N ARG A 115 -14.33 2.23 18.63
CA ARG A 115 -15.24 1.16 18.17
C ARG A 115 -14.76 -0.24 18.46
N ARG A 116 -13.54 -0.39 18.94
CA ARG A 116 -12.85 -1.67 19.18
C ARG A 116 -12.88 -2.58 17.96
N TYR A 117 -12.63 -2.00 16.78
CA TYR A 117 -12.57 -2.71 15.51
C TYR A 117 -11.75 -1.94 14.48
N GLY A 118 -10.84 -2.64 13.82
CA GLY A 118 -10.11 -2.10 12.67
C GLY A 118 -9.25 -3.15 11.97
N LYS A 119 -9.07 -2.96 10.67
CA LYS A 119 -8.16 -3.71 9.81
C LYS A 119 -7.21 -2.74 9.11
N ILE A 120 -5.91 -2.85 9.36
CA ILE A 120 -4.90 -2.01 8.73
C ILE A 120 -4.00 -2.90 7.87
N VAL A 121 -3.94 -2.61 6.58
CA VAL A 121 -3.12 -3.32 5.60
C VAL A 121 -2.12 -2.33 5.00
N ASN A 122 -0.84 -2.58 5.22
CA ASN A 122 0.24 -1.71 4.75
C ASN A 122 0.96 -2.34 3.55
N ILE A 123 1.06 -1.63 2.44
CA ILE A 123 1.79 -2.10 1.27
C ILE A 123 3.28 -1.77 1.42
N SER A 124 4.05 -2.82 1.71
CA SER A 124 5.51 -2.80 1.74
C SER A 124 6.08 -3.16 0.34
N SER A 125 7.06 -4.02 0.26
CA SER A 125 7.67 -4.57 -0.95
C SER A 125 8.56 -5.76 -0.59
N VAL A 126 8.90 -6.63 -1.55
CA VAL A 126 10.04 -7.55 -1.45
C VAL A 126 11.34 -6.79 -1.14
N ASN A 127 11.45 -5.55 -1.62
CA ASN A 127 12.59 -4.67 -1.36
C ASN A 127 12.74 -4.22 0.11
N ALA A 128 11.82 -4.61 1.00
CA ALA A 128 12.01 -4.47 2.44
C ALA A 128 13.07 -5.45 3.02
N THR A 129 13.40 -6.51 2.27
CA THR A 129 14.35 -7.57 2.68
C THR A 129 15.33 -7.95 1.58
N LEU A 130 15.00 -7.68 0.32
CA LEU A 130 15.87 -7.94 -0.83
C LEU A 130 16.39 -6.63 -1.41
N ALA A 131 17.52 -6.73 -2.12
CA ALA A 131 18.11 -5.60 -2.83
C ALA A 131 18.74 -6.06 -4.15
N ASP A 132 18.81 -5.15 -5.10
CA ASP A 132 19.41 -5.39 -6.41
C ASP A 132 20.94 -5.21 -6.35
N LYS A 133 21.67 -6.08 -7.05
CA LYS A 133 23.14 -5.97 -7.21
C LYS A 133 23.53 -4.97 -8.29
N VAL A 134 22.65 -4.74 -9.25
CA VAL A 134 22.90 -3.95 -10.47
C VAL A 134 22.65 -2.48 -10.17
N PRO A 135 23.63 -1.58 -10.39
CA PRO A 135 23.53 -0.16 -10.04
C PRO A 135 22.32 0.55 -10.64
N GLU A 136 21.92 0.20 -11.86
CA GLU A 136 20.76 0.77 -12.57
C GLU A 136 19.42 0.46 -11.87
N LEU A 137 19.42 -0.56 -11.01
CA LEU A 137 18.24 -0.97 -10.23
C LEU A 137 18.30 -0.53 -8.77
N TRP A 138 19.35 0.16 -8.34
CA TRP A 138 19.47 0.61 -6.96
C TRP A 138 18.38 1.62 -6.59
N ARG A 139 17.85 1.45 -5.40
CA ARG A 139 16.81 2.30 -4.82
C ARG A 139 16.90 2.30 -3.29
N HIS A 140 18.06 2.70 -2.76
CA HIS A 140 18.38 2.53 -1.34
C HIS A 140 17.37 3.23 -0.41
N ALA A 141 16.88 4.44 -0.76
CA ALA A 141 15.83 5.11 0.00
C ALA A 141 14.51 4.31 0.01
N TYR A 142 14.17 3.68 -1.12
CA TYR A 142 12.98 2.82 -1.22
C TYR A 142 13.12 1.57 -0.34
N ASN A 143 14.27 0.87 -0.39
CA ASN A 143 14.55 -0.27 0.48
C ASN A 143 14.38 0.10 1.96
N ALA A 144 15.02 1.19 2.39
CA ALA A 144 14.92 1.69 3.76
C ALA A 144 13.47 2.01 4.15
N SER A 145 12.72 2.73 3.28
CA SER A 145 11.32 3.09 3.54
C SER A 145 10.42 1.86 3.65
N LYS A 146 10.59 0.85 2.79
CA LYS A 146 9.76 -0.37 2.81
C LYS A 146 10.12 -1.30 3.98
N ALA A 147 11.37 -1.29 4.45
CA ALA A 147 11.75 -1.93 5.70
C ALA A 147 11.12 -1.21 6.92
N ALA A 148 11.10 0.12 6.93
CA ALA A 148 10.45 0.91 7.98
C ALA A 148 8.93 0.62 8.10
N VAL A 149 8.24 0.37 6.97
CA VAL A 149 6.83 -0.07 6.95
C VAL A 149 6.63 -1.36 7.75
N LYS A 150 7.54 -2.34 7.65
CA LYS A 150 7.47 -3.58 8.45
C LYS A 150 7.60 -3.27 9.95
N GLY A 151 8.57 -2.43 10.32
CA GLY A 151 8.77 -2.02 11.72
C GLY A 151 7.54 -1.33 12.30
N LEU A 152 6.97 -0.36 11.56
CA LEU A 152 5.74 0.33 11.95
C LEU A 152 4.56 -0.64 12.09
N THR A 153 4.41 -1.58 11.17
CA THR A 153 3.37 -2.62 11.21
C THR A 153 3.45 -3.44 12.49
N VAL A 154 4.63 -3.94 12.84
CA VAL A 154 4.85 -4.77 14.05
C VAL A 154 4.57 -3.95 15.32
N GLY A 155 5.08 -2.72 15.41
CA GLY A 155 4.86 -1.85 16.57
C GLY A 155 3.37 -1.55 16.78
N MET A 156 2.65 -1.19 15.72
CA MET A 156 1.20 -0.93 15.79
C MET A 156 0.40 -2.20 16.11
N ALA A 157 0.76 -3.33 15.54
CA ALA A 157 0.09 -4.60 15.81
C ALA A 157 0.16 -4.97 17.31
N ALA A 158 1.33 -4.87 17.92
CA ALA A 158 1.50 -5.12 19.34
C ALA A 158 0.70 -4.14 20.21
N SER A 159 0.62 -2.87 19.81
CA SER A 159 -0.05 -1.82 20.60
C SER A 159 -1.57 -1.88 20.54
N TYR A 160 -2.17 -2.32 19.43
CA TYR A 160 -3.61 -2.19 19.17
C TYR A 160 -4.38 -3.51 19.11
N ALA A 161 -3.70 -4.66 19.29
CA ALA A 161 -4.37 -5.97 19.28
C ALA A 161 -5.46 -6.10 20.36
N ALA A 162 -5.22 -5.54 21.56
CA ALA A 162 -6.19 -5.52 22.65
C ALA A 162 -7.45 -4.67 22.34
N ASP A 163 -7.36 -3.76 21.37
CA ASP A 163 -8.48 -2.96 20.86
C ASP A 163 -9.20 -3.63 19.68
N ASN A 164 -8.91 -4.93 19.40
CA ASN A 164 -9.44 -5.68 18.27
C ASN A 164 -9.11 -5.04 16.90
N ILE A 165 -7.92 -4.46 16.81
CA ILE A 165 -7.37 -3.90 15.56
C ILE A 165 -6.22 -4.80 15.12
N THR A 166 -6.30 -5.32 13.89
CA THR A 166 -5.20 -6.07 13.28
C THR A 166 -4.42 -5.17 12.32
N VAL A 167 -3.10 -5.28 12.36
CA VAL A 167 -2.20 -4.51 11.49
C VAL A 167 -1.25 -5.48 10.81
N ASN A 168 -1.32 -5.57 9.50
CA ASN A 168 -0.49 -6.47 8.71
C ASN A 168 0.11 -5.74 7.51
N SER A 169 1.14 -6.31 6.92
CA SER A 169 1.77 -5.77 5.71
C SER A 169 1.90 -6.82 4.62
N ILE A 170 1.88 -6.34 3.38
CA ILE A 170 2.10 -7.16 2.19
C ILE A 170 3.36 -6.64 1.51
N GLY A 171 4.24 -7.54 1.10
CA GLY A 171 5.43 -7.26 0.30
C GLY A 171 5.25 -7.76 -1.13
N PRO A 172 4.70 -6.97 -2.05
CA PRO A 172 4.60 -7.38 -3.45
C PRO A 172 5.97 -7.52 -4.10
N GLY A 173 6.10 -8.51 -4.99
CA GLY A 173 7.17 -8.58 -5.98
C GLY A 173 6.91 -7.63 -7.15
N LEU A 174 7.30 -8.05 -8.36
CA LEU A 174 7.03 -7.29 -9.57
C LEU A 174 5.56 -7.49 -9.99
N PHE A 175 4.79 -6.42 -9.92
CA PHE A 175 3.43 -6.33 -10.43
C PHE A 175 3.32 -5.23 -11.48
N GLU A 176 2.47 -5.44 -12.47
CA GLU A 176 2.11 -4.39 -13.41
C GLU A 176 1.38 -3.25 -12.66
N SER A 177 1.94 -2.06 -12.75
CA SER A 177 1.42 -0.86 -12.10
C SER A 177 1.91 0.38 -12.84
N GLU A 178 1.30 1.53 -12.59
CA GLU A 178 1.77 2.81 -13.15
C GLU A 178 3.26 3.10 -12.82
N MET A 179 3.75 2.62 -11.68
CA MET A 179 5.16 2.76 -11.27
C MET A 179 6.10 1.90 -12.12
N THR A 180 5.67 0.73 -12.56
CA THR A 180 6.52 -0.30 -13.22
C THR A 180 6.29 -0.38 -14.72
N GLU A 181 5.10 -0.05 -15.22
CA GLU A 181 4.69 -0.17 -16.62
C GLU A 181 5.60 0.60 -17.59
N ASN A 182 5.97 1.82 -17.24
CA ASN A 182 6.82 2.69 -18.05
C ASN A 182 8.31 2.58 -17.75
N THR A 183 8.70 1.67 -16.86
CA THR A 183 10.08 1.43 -16.42
C THR A 183 10.45 -0.03 -16.65
N LEU A 184 10.31 -0.88 -15.65
CA LEU A 184 10.78 -2.26 -15.66
C LEU A 184 10.13 -3.12 -16.74
N PHE A 185 8.82 -2.96 -16.98
CA PHE A 185 8.10 -3.77 -18.00
C PHE A 185 8.48 -3.45 -19.45
N ARG A 186 9.15 -2.32 -19.72
CA ARG A 186 9.64 -1.96 -21.06
C ARG A 186 11.03 -2.51 -21.39
N HIS A 187 11.72 -3.07 -20.40
CA HIS A 187 13.06 -3.61 -20.56
C HIS A 187 13.00 -5.13 -20.76
N GLU A 188 13.00 -5.58 -22.02
CA GLU A 188 12.91 -7.02 -22.36
C GLU A 188 13.95 -7.87 -21.63
N ALA A 189 15.22 -7.44 -21.57
CA ALA A 189 16.28 -8.16 -20.87
C ALA A 189 16.00 -8.29 -19.37
N PHE A 190 15.43 -7.25 -18.75
CA PHE A 190 15.02 -7.32 -17.33
C PHE A 190 13.87 -8.31 -17.15
N MET A 191 12.86 -8.27 -18.03
CA MET A 191 11.71 -9.18 -17.96
C MET A 191 12.13 -10.62 -18.15
N GLN A 192 12.97 -10.93 -19.14
CA GLN A 192 13.52 -12.28 -19.35
C GLN A 192 14.31 -12.79 -18.14
N MET A 193 15.14 -11.92 -17.54
CA MET A 193 15.88 -12.26 -16.32
C MET A 193 14.90 -12.52 -15.16
N TYR A 194 13.90 -11.66 -14.96
CA TYR A 194 12.92 -11.80 -13.89
C TYR A 194 12.11 -13.08 -14.04
N ASP A 195 11.64 -13.39 -15.25
CA ASP A 195 10.88 -14.61 -15.53
C ASP A 195 11.72 -15.88 -15.31
N THR A 196 13.03 -15.82 -15.63
CA THR A 196 13.96 -16.92 -15.39
C THR A 196 14.23 -17.16 -13.89
N LEU A 197 14.34 -16.08 -13.11
CA LEU A 197 14.62 -16.17 -11.68
C LEU A 197 13.38 -16.45 -10.83
N THR A 198 12.20 -16.07 -11.32
CA THR A 198 10.96 -16.24 -10.57
C THR A 198 10.40 -17.65 -10.77
N PRO A 199 10.15 -18.47 -9.73
CA PRO A 199 9.55 -19.80 -9.89
C PRO A 199 8.23 -19.82 -10.66
N ALA A 200 7.40 -18.79 -10.51
CA ALA A 200 6.16 -18.64 -11.30
C ALA A 200 6.42 -18.28 -12.78
N SER A 201 7.67 -17.97 -13.16
CA SER A 201 8.12 -17.59 -14.50
C SER A 201 7.34 -16.43 -15.13
N ARG A 202 6.85 -15.51 -14.32
CA ARG A 202 6.14 -14.30 -14.74
C ARG A 202 5.99 -13.29 -13.59
N PRO A 203 5.76 -12.00 -13.88
CA PRO A 203 5.30 -11.05 -12.87
C PRO A 203 3.86 -11.33 -12.43
N GLY A 204 3.45 -10.71 -11.35
CA GLY A 204 2.05 -10.70 -10.91
C GLY A 204 1.17 -9.85 -11.84
N ALA A 205 0.02 -10.38 -12.22
CA ALA A 205 -0.98 -9.67 -13.02
C ALA A 205 -1.79 -8.69 -12.16
N LYS A 206 -2.47 -7.75 -12.83
CA LYS A 206 -3.43 -6.85 -12.17
C LYS A 206 -4.50 -7.66 -11.42
N GLY A 207 -4.73 -7.31 -10.17
CA GLY A 207 -5.73 -7.98 -9.32
C GLY A 207 -5.22 -9.20 -8.54
N GLU A 208 -4.11 -9.83 -8.89
CA GLU A 208 -3.61 -11.02 -8.16
C GLU A 208 -3.18 -10.71 -6.71
N LEU A 209 -2.92 -9.44 -6.38
CA LEU A 209 -2.66 -9.02 -5.01
C LEU A 209 -3.94 -8.91 -4.16
N ASN A 210 -5.11 -8.76 -4.81
CA ASN A 210 -6.37 -8.49 -4.13
C ASN A 210 -6.78 -9.60 -3.17
N GLY A 211 -6.48 -10.87 -3.48
CA GLY A 211 -6.77 -11.99 -2.59
C GLY A 211 -6.12 -11.83 -1.21
N THR A 212 -4.85 -11.44 -1.16
CA THR A 212 -4.11 -11.21 0.09
C THR A 212 -4.60 -9.94 0.79
N ILE A 213 -4.91 -8.86 0.03
CA ILE A 213 -5.49 -7.63 0.58
C ILE A 213 -6.84 -7.95 1.25
N LEU A 214 -7.75 -8.63 0.57
CA LEU A 214 -9.06 -9.01 1.09
C LEU A 214 -8.96 -9.97 2.29
N TYR A 215 -8.04 -10.91 2.26
CA TYR A 215 -7.78 -11.79 3.40
C TYR A 215 -7.44 -10.99 4.65
N PHE A 216 -6.45 -10.07 4.60
CA PHE A 216 -6.10 -9.24 5.74
C PHE A 216 -7.19 -8.24 6.16
N SER A 217 -8.09 -7.90 5.26
CA SER A 217 -9.20 -6.99 5.50
C SER A 217 -10.45 -7.69 6.05
N SER A 218 -10.49 -9.02 6.05
CA SER A 218 -11.65 -9.83 6.40
C SER A 218 -11.59 -10.41 7.83
N GLN A 219 -12.69 -11.02 8.28
CA GLN A 219 -12.73 -11.77 9.53
C GLN A 219 -11.91 -13.06 9.48
N ALA A 220 -11.60 -13.60 8.30
CA ALA A 220 -10.74 -14.77 8.13
C ALA A 220 -9.33 -14.57 8.71
N SER A 221 -8.88 -13.30 8.84
CA SER A 221 -7.60 -12.92 9.45
C SER A 221 -7.74 -12.32 10.85
N SER A 222 -8.83 -12.56 11.58
CA SER A 222 -9.10 -11.93 12.88
C SER A 222 -8.05 -12.22 13.96
N TYR A 223 -7.32 -13.32 13.85
CA TYR A 223 -6.22 -13.68 14.76
C TYR A 223 -4.83 -13.50 14.13
N VAL A 224 -4.76 -12.81 12.98
CA VAL A 224 -3.51 -12.55 12.25
C VAL A 224 -3.17 -11.06 12.38
N THR A 225 -2.11 -10.75 13.11
CA THR A 225 -1.61 -9.38 13.28
C THR A 225 -0.09 -9.35 13.35
N GLY A 226 0.54 -8.27 12.92
CA GLY A 226 1.99 -8.10 12.89
C GLY A 226 2.70 -8.87 11.78
N GLN A 227 1.96 -9.50 10.85
CA GLN A 227 2.54 -10.32 9.81
C GLN A 227 2.96 -9.50 8.58
N HIS A 228 3.99 -10.01 7.91
CA HIS A 228 4.45 -9.51 6.63
C HIS A 228 4.44 -10.66 5.62
N ILE A 229 3.48 -10.65 4.69
CA ILE A 229 3.38 -11.68 3.66
C ILE A 229 3.99 -11.17 2.37
N ILE A 230 4.94 -11.93 1.82
CA ILE A 230 5.49 -11.70 0.49
C ILE A 230 4.57 -12.34 -0.55
N VAL A 231 4.26 -11.59 -1.61
CA VAL A 231 3.46 -12.04 -2.75
C VAL A 231 4.25 -11.72 -4.03
N ASP A 232 5.04 -12.67 -4.52
CA ASP A 232 6.08 -12.41 -5.53
C ASP A 232 6.32 -13.56 -6.51
N GLY A 233 5.43 -14.56 -6.54
CA GLY A 233 5.58 -15.73 -7.40
C GLY A 233 6.78 -16.62 -7.03
N GLY A 234 7.32 -16.47 -5.81
CA GLY A 234 8.45 -17.22 -5.30
C GLY A 234 9.82 -16.57 -5.56
N PHE A 235 9.86 -15.35 -6.09
CA PHE A 235 11.13 -14.65 -6.39
C PHE A 235 12.06 -14.53 -5.16
N SER A 236 11.52 -14.38 -3.95
CA SER A 236 12.31 -14.17 -2.73
C SER A 236 12.82 -15.44 -2.07
N ILE A 237 12.49 -16.62 -2.58
CA ILE A 237 12.85 -17.91 -1.94
C ILE A 237 13.88 -18.74 -2.73
N VAL A 238 14.43 -18.20 -3.81
CA VAL A 238 15.45 -18.82 -4.68
C VAL A 238 16.71 -17.99 -4.75
#